data_04b009e5260125819fa2bb700559b76b
#
_entry.id   04b009e5260125819fa2bb700559b76b
#
_cell.length_a   1.000
_cell.length_b   1.000
_cell.length_c   1.000
_cell.angle_alpha   90.00
_cell.angle_beta   90.00
_cell.angle_gamma   90.00
#
_symmetry.space_group_name_H-M   'P 1'
#
loop_
_entity.id
_entity.type
_entity.pdbx_description
1 polymer ?
#
loop_
_entity_poly.entity_id
_entity_poly.type
_entity_poly.pdbx_seq_one_letter_code
_entity_poly.pdbx_strand_id
1 'polypeptide(L)'
;MELRYKEISENEYAVVREMLSQDIETSEEFLWALQSEPETLTSTYIEGKIVAVAQIIPGKKVACLKVFVAPQYRRKGIGQSVVQYGENKLNKDASKIITNFHADNEVSKIFARKFGYERQFSSAYMKHTEGRFSIGEIPVRLYVDEDYLQSHALYAQAFHEMRIKVGDFPDSMVEQPSEENRQGWKADVANRFTYEENHEIAGHGHLEGNEIGSVSVRTDLQGHGIGKKFVMYLCNEIYNRGYKEVVLWCVVGNTARKLYDSLGFKELYIAEFAYKSIQSQKTMSS
;
A
#
# COMPACT_ATOMS: atom_id res chain seq x y z
N MET A 1 -32.99 -2.77 11.99
CA MET A 1 -32.39 -1.96 10.88
C MET A 1 -31.83 -2.93 9.87
N GLU A 2 -32.43 -3.02 8.69
CA GLU A 2 -31.99 -3.92 7.62
C GLU A 2 -30.89 -3.24 6.83
N LEU A 3 -29.71 -3.88 6.72
CA LEU A 3 -28.59 -3.42 5.90
C LEU A 3 -28.57 -4.18 4.58
N ARG A 4 -28.35 -3.47 3.47
CA ARG A 4 -28.16 -4.06 2.16
C ARG A 4 -26.78 -3.67 1.65
N TYR A 5 -26.07 -4.61 1.01
CA TYR A 5 -24.73 -4.45 0.49
C TYR A 5 -24.76 -4.63 -1.02
N LYS A 6 -24.11 -3.72 -1.76
CA LYS A 6 -24.08 -3.76 -3.22
C LYS A 6 -22.78 -3.14 -3.73
N GLU A 7 -22.22 -3.70 -4.79
CA GLU A 7 -21.14 -3.07 -5.55
C GLU A 7 -21.58 -1.69 -6.05
N ILE A 8 -20.67 -0.74 -6.05
CA ILE A 8 -20.97 0.64 -6.45
C ILE A 8 -21.13 0.70 -7.96
N SER A 9 -22.23 1.28 -8.43
CA SER A 9 -22.47 1.55 -9.84
C SER A 9 -22.09 2.99 -10.20
N GLU A 10 -21.75 3.25 -11.46
CA GLU A 10 -21.27 4.57 -11.93
C GLU A 10 -22.22 5.72 -11.58
N ASN A 11 -23.53 5.48 -11.65
CA ASN A 11 -24.55 6.47 -11.30
C ASN A 11 -24.58 6.84 -9.80
N GLU A 12 -23.89 6.05 -8.96
CA GLU A 12 -23.78 6.28 -7.51
C GLU A 12 -22.47 7.00 -7.12
N TYR A 13 -21.50 7.14 -8.04
CA TYR A 13 -20.20 7.75 -7.74
C TYR A 13 -20.30 9.16 -7.14
N ALA A 14 -21.22 9.98 -7.66
CA ALA A 14 -21.41 11.33 -7.14
C ALA A 14 -21.90 11.33 -5.69
N VAL A 15 -22.87 10.46 -5.36
CA VAL A 15 -23.44 10.32 -4.02
C VAL A 15 -22.39 9.74 -3.04
N VAL A 16 -21.64 8.74 -3.48
CA VAL A 16 -20.56 8.15 -2.67
C VAL A 16 -19.47 9.18 -2.40
N ARG A 17 -19.06 9.96 -3.41
CA ARG A 17 -18.07 11.03 -3.26
C ARG A 17 -18.53 12.09 -2.27
N GLU A 18 -19.78 12.54 -2.37
CA GLU A 18 -20.36 13.50 -1.44
C GLU A 18 -20.36 12.97 0.00
N MET A 19 -20.72 11.70 0.18
CA MET A 19 -20.70 11.06 1.51
C MET A 19 -19.26 10.96 2.05
N LEU A 20 -18.30 10.56 1.25
CA LEU A 20 -16.89 10.44 1.64
C LEU A 20 -16.30 11.82 2.00
N SER A 21 -16.68 12.88 1.28
CA SER A 21 -16.21 14.25 1.50
C SER A 21 -16.64 14.85 2.85
N GLN A 22 -17.56 14.19 3.59
CA GLN A 22 -17.96 14.62 4.92
C GLN A 22 -16.88 14.40 5.99
N ASP A 23 -15.89 13.56 5.70
CA ASP A 23 -14.76 13.27 6.60
C ASP A 23 -13.57 12.83 5.74
N ILE A 24 -12.90 13.82 5.13
CA ILE A 24 -11.81 13.61 4.17
C ILE A 24 -10.64 12.86 4.80
N GLU A 25 -10.29 13.19 6.05
CA GLU A 25 -9.19 12.56 6.77
C GLU A 25 -9.29 11.03 6.83
N THR A 26 -10.51 10.51 7.02
CA THR A 26 -10.72 9.05 7.10
C THR A 26 -11.16 8.42 5.77
N SER A 27 -11.37 9.21 4.72
CA SER A 27 -11.92 8.74 3.44
C SER A 27 -11.03 8.96 2.22
N GLU A 28 -9.85 9.57 2.37
CA GLU A 28 -8.97 9.93 1.25
C GLU A 28 -8.66 8.71 0.35
N GLU A 29 -8.32 7.57 0.95
CA GLU A 29 -8.04 6.34 0.22
C GLU A 29 -9.28 5.77 -0.50
N PHE A 30 -10.48 5.95 0.08
CA PHE A 30 -11.74 5.58 -0.58
C PHE A 30 -12.06 6.50 -1.76
N LEU A 31 -11.75 7.78 -1.67
CA LEU A 31 -11.90 8.73 -2.77
C LEU A 31 -10.96 8.38 -3.93
N TRP A 32 -9.74 7.98 -3.63
CA TRP A 32 -8.81 7.47 -4.62
C TRP A 32 -9.32 6.16 -5.24
N ALA A 33 -9.74 5.17 -4.44
CA ALA A 33 -10.27 3.91 -4.92
C ALA A 33 -11.54 4.09 -5.79
N LEU A 34 -12.39 5.07 -5.46
CA LEU A 34 -13.58 5.41 -6.27
C LEU A 34 -13.22 5.87 -7.69
N GLN A 35 -12.02 6.43 -7.89
CA GLN A 35 -11.55 6.88 -9.19
C GLN A 35 -10.74 5.81 -9.95
N SER A 36 -9.98 4.99 -9.23
CA SER A 36 -8.96 4.12 -9.80
C SER A 36 -9.34 2.64 -9.78
N GLU A 37 -10.09 2.20 -8.76
CA GLU A 37 -10.43 0.80 -8.49
C GLU A 37 -11.86 0.66 -7.95
N PRO A 38 -12.89 1.26 -8.60
CA PRO A 38 -14.26 1.30 -8.07
C PRO A 38 -14.87 -0.09 -7.85
N GLU A 39 -14.40 -1.11 -8.58
CA GLU A 39 -14.82 -2.51 -8.44
C GLU A 39 -14.43 -3.11 -7.09
N THR A 40 -13.47 -2.54 -6.37
CA THR A 40 -13.09 -2.96 -5.02
C THR A 40 -14.04 -2.46 -3.94
N LEU A 41 -14.94 -1.53 -4.30
CA LEU A 41 -15.80 -0.83 -3.36
C LEU A 41 -17.20 -1.44 -3.29
N THR A 42 -17.69 -1.57 -2.06
CA THR A 42 -19.07 -2.02 -1.75
C THR A 42 -19.78 -0.98 -0.90
N SER A 43 -20.93 -0.50 -1.35
CA SER A 43 -21.81 0.38 -0.59
C SER A 43 -22.75 -0.37 0.34
N THR A 44 -23.03 0.23 1.49
CA THR A 44 -24.02 -0.25 2.47
C THR A 44 -25.19 0.72 2.51
N TYR A 45 -26.41 0.17 2.45
CA TYR A 45 -27.65 0.94 2.40
C TYR A 45 -28.53 0.71 3.62
N ILE A 46 -29.22 1.79 4.03
CA ILE A 46 -30.35 1.78 4.94
C ILE A 46 -31.48 2.57 4.26
N GLU A 47 -32.64 1.97 4.08
CA GLU A 47 -33.82 2.62 3.48
C GLU A 47 -33.49 3.35 2.15
N GLY A 48 -32.66 2.70 1.34
CA GLY A 48 -32.24 3.24 0.02
C GLY A 48 -31.14 4.32 0.07
N LYS A 49 -30.67 4.74 1.25
CA LYS A 49 -29.56 5.71 1.39
C LYS A 49 -28.25 5.01 1.63
N ILE A 50 -27.16 5.43 0.97
CA ILE A 50 -25.81 4.97 1.22
C ILE A 50 -25.32 5.54 2.56
N VAL A 51 -24.90 4.67 3.46
CA VAL A 51 -24.50 5.04 4.84
C VAL A 51 -23.07 4.64 5.19
N ALA A 52 -22.50 3.72 4.41
CA ALA A 52 -21.11 3.26 4.56
C ALA A 52 -20.56 2.71 3.25
N VAL A 53 -19.23 2.66 3.14
CA VAL A 53 -18.49 2.02 2.06
C VAL A 53 -17.43 1.11 2.67
N ALA A 54 -17.25 -0.07 2.09
CA ALA A 54 -16.12 -0.94 2.34
C ALA A 54 -15.26 -1.06 1.08
N GLN A 55 -13.94 -1.02 1.23
CA GLN A 55 -13.00 -1.50 0.21
C GLN A 55 -12.64 -2.95 0.56
N ILE A 56 -12.90 -3.86 -0.38
CA ILE A 56 -12.72 -5.31 -0.20
C ILE A 56 -11.83 -5.80 -1.34
N ILE A 57 -10.56 -6.05 -1.04
CA ILE A 57 -9.59 -6.52 -2.02
C ILE A 57 -9.22 -7.97 -1.67
N PRO A 58 -9.67 -8.96 -2.46
CA PRO A 58 -9.34 -10.35 -2.23
C PRO A 58 -7.86 -10.63 -2.51
N GLY A 59 -7.30 -11.61 -1.82
CA GLY A 59 -5.94 -12.08 -2.06
C GLY A 59 -5.72 -13.46 -1.47
N LYS A 60 -4.89 -14.29 -2.10
CA LYS A 60 -4.63 -15.67 -1.66
C LYS A 60 -3.89 -15.78 -0.32
N LYS A 61 -2.95 -14.89 -0.06
CA LYS A 61 -2.18 -14.87 1.19
C LYS A 61 -2.65 -13.71 2.09
N VAL A 62 -2.79 -12.54 1.49
CA VAL A 62 -3.14 -11.31 2.20
C VAL A 62 -4.28 -10.65 1.44
N ALA A 63 -5.39 -10.40 2.14
CA ALA A 63 -6.51 -9.62 1.65
C ALA A 63 -6.55 -8.27 2.36
N CYS A 64 -7.26 -7.29 1.79
CA CYS A 64 -7.42 -5.97 2.41
C CYS A 64 -8.89 -5.68 2.68
N LEU A 65 -9.18 -5.14 3.86
CA LEU A 65 -10.51 -4.67 4.24
C LEU A 65 -10.40 -3.29 4.90
N LYS A 66 -11.01 -2.29 4.28
CA LYS A 66 -11.17 -0.96 4.89
C LYS A 66 -12.66 -0.62 4.97
N VAL A 67 -13.05 0.13 5.98
CA VAL A 67 -14.47 0.47 6.23
C VAL A 67 -14.59 1.95 6.57
N PHE A 68 -15.44 2.63 5.82
CA PHE A 68 -15.88 4.00 6.11
C PHE A 68 -17.37 4.00 6.44
N VAL A 69 -17.74 4.67 7.53
CA VAL A 69 -19.15 4.92 7.91
C VAL A 69 -19.35 6.43 7.97
N ALA A 70 -20.35 6.93 7.25
CA ALA A 70 -20.66 8.35 7.25
C ALA A 70 -20.89 8.88 8.68
N PRO A 71 -20.38 10.06 9.04
CA PRO A 71 -20.32 10.55 10.42
C PRO A 71 -21.65 10.43 11.20
N GLN A 72 -22.78 10.83 10.57
CA GLN A 72 -24.10 10.81 11.16
C GLN A 72 -24.67 9.40 11.40
N TYR A 73 -24.03 8.37 10.84
CA TYR A 73 -24.43 6.95 10.99
C TYR A 73 -23.48 6.17 11.90
N ARG A 74 -22.43 6.79 12.44
CA ARG A 74 -21.49 6.15 13.37
C ARG A 74 -22.17 5.82 14.71
N ARG A 75 -21.59 4.88 15.48
CA ARG A 75 -22.05 4.43 16.81
C ARG A 75 -23.43 3.77 16.83
N LYS A 76 -23.91 3.28 15.67
CA LYS A 76 -25.19 2.59 15.48
C LYS A 76 -25.03 1.10 15.10
N GLY A 77 -23.84 0.52 15.27
CA GLY A 77 -23.54 -0.87 14.92
C GLY A 77 -23.22 -1.12 13.44
N ILE A 78 -23.39 -0.11 12.55
CA ILE A 78 -23.23 -0.26 11.11
C ILE A 78 -21.81 -0.72 10.75
N GLY A 79 -20.77 -0.07 11.29
CA GLY A 79 -19.38 -0.45 11.03
C GLY A 79 -19.08 -1.92 11.39
N GLN A 80 -19.66 -2.42 12.49
CA GLN A 80 -19.56 -3.83 12.87
C GLN A 80 -20.12 -4.76 11.80
N SER A 81 -21.32 -4.46 11.31
CA SER A 81 -21.96 -5.28 10.28
C SER A 81 -21.21 -5.24 8.95
N VAL A 82 -20.62 -4.07 8.59
CA VAL A 82 -19.81 -3.92 7.38
C VAL A 82 -18.51 -4.72 7.48
N VAL A 83 -17.81 -4.69 8.63
CA VAL A 83 -16.62 -5.52 8.87
C VAL A 83 -16.97 -7.01 8.74
N GLN A 84 -18.02 -7.47 9.40
CA GLN A 84 -18.46 -8.87 9.31
C GLN A 84 -18.80 -9.28 7.88
N TYR A 85 -19.50 -8.42 7.13
CA TYR A 85 -19.77 -8.66 5.72
C TYR A 85 -18.49 -8.78 4.89
N GLY A 86 -17.56 -7.83 5.03
CA GLY A 86 -16.28 -7.83 4.31
C GLY A 86 -15.43 -9.06 4.64
N GLU A 87 -15.28 -9.39 5.93
CA GLU A 87 -14.53 -10.57 6.36
C GLU A 87 -15.13 -11.86 5.79
N ASN A 88 -16.46 -12.00 5.76
CA ASN A 88 -17.15 -13.16 5.19
C ASN A 88 -16.90 -13.29 3.68
N LYS A 89 -16.73 -12.17 2.96
CA LYS A 89 -16.38 -12.18 1.54
C LYS A 89 -14.94 -12.64 1.30
N LEU A 90 -14.04 -12.34 2.24
CA LEU A 90 -12.60 -12.60 2.12
C LEU A 90 -12.16 -13.95 2.72
N ASN A 91 -12.95 -14.56 3.58
CA ASN A 91 -12.55 -15.71 4.41
C ASN A 91 -12.22 -17.01 3.65
N LYS A 92 -12.41 -17.08 2.33
CA LYS A 92 -12.24 -18.36 1.62
C LYS A 92 -10.80 -18.67 1.23
N ASP A 93 -9.98 -17.67 0.97
CA ASP A 93 -8.68 -17.85 0.31
C ASP A 93 -7.51 -17.13 1.00
N ALA A 94 -7.76 -16.15 1.86
CA ALA A 94 -6.73 -15.41 2.54
C ALA A 94 -6.35 -16.04 3.90
N SER A 95 -5.07 -16.03 4.23
CA SER A 95 -4.59 -16.38 5.58
C SER A 95 -4.56 -15.18 6.53
N LYS A 96 -4.62 -13.97 5.98
CA LYS A 96 -4.47 -12.71 6.70
C LYS A 96 -5.29 -11.62 6.03
N ILE A 97 -6.02 -10.83 6.83
CA ILE A 97 -6.66 -9.58 6.39
C ILE A 97 -5.87 -8.41 6.98
N ILE A 98 -5.51 -7.45 6.13
CA ILE A 98 -4.88 -6.20 6.55
C ILE A 98 -5.85 -5.04 6.44
N THR A 99 -5.60 -4.01 7.24
CA THR A 99 -6.27 -2.71 7.19
C THR A 99 -5.25 -1.63 7.55
N ASN A 100 -5.53 -0.38 7.20
CA ASN A 100 -4.75 0.76 7.67
C ASN A 100 -5.67 1.95 7.95
N PHE A 101 -5.18 2.86 8.78
CA PHE A 101 -5.85 4.09 9.16
C PHE A 101 -4.82 5.09 9.70
N HIS A 102 -5.17 6.37 9.81
CA HIS A 102 -4.27 7.38 10.37
C HIS A 102 -3.84 6.99 11.79
N ALA A 103 -2.55 7.10 12.07
CA ALA A 103 -1.95 6.64 13.32
C ALA A 103 -2.36 7.47 14.56
N ASP A 104 -2.91 8.65 14.39
CA ASP A 104 -3.49 9.50 15.45
C ASP A 104 -5.00 9.29 15.63
N ASN A 105 -5.64 8.47 14.77
CA ASN A 105 -7.07 8.17 14.87
C ASN A 105 -7.35 7.06 15.89
N GLU A 106 -7.46 7.44 17.17
CA GLU A 106 -7.72 6.52 18.27
C GLU A 106 -9.07 5.77 18.13
N VAL A 107 -10.07 6.38 17.49
CA VAL A 107 -11.37 5.73 17.25
C VAL A 107 -11.20 4.54 16.31
N SER A 108 -10.44 4.70 15.23
CA SER A 108 -10.15 3.62 14.28
C SER A 108 -9.29 2.52 14.92
N LYS A 109 -8.30 2.87 15.72
CA LYS A 109 -7.49 1.89 16.48
C LYS A 109 -8.34 1.03 17.43
N ILE A 110 -9.17 1.69 18.24
CA ILE A 110 -10.07 0.98 19.18
C ILE A 110 -11.04 0.09 18.40
N PHE A 111 -11.57 0.60 17.28
CA PHE A 111 -12.49 -0.15 16.43
C PHE A 111 -11.80 -1.39 15.83
N ALA A 112 -10.62 -1.23 15.23
CA ALA A 112 -9.86 -2.34 14.65
C ALA A 112 -9.54 -3.43 15.70
N ARG A 113 -9.02 -3.02 16.87
CA ARG A 113 -8.72 -3.95 17.97
C ARG A 113 -9.97 -4.73 18.45
N LYS A 114 -11.15 -4.09 18.51
CA LYS A 114 -12.42 -4.76 18.86
C LYS A 114 -12.75 -5.91 17.92
N PHE A 115 -12.32 -5.86 16.66
CA PHE A 115 -12.53 -6.92 15.67
C PHE A 115 -11.35 -7.89 15.54
N GLY A 116 -10.36 -7.80 16.45
CA GLY A 116 -9.21 -8.71 16.50
C GLY A 116 -8.10 -8.35 15.51
N TYR A 117 -8.08 -7.10 15.04
CA TYR A 117 -6.93 -6.59 14.28
C TYR A 117 -5.85 -6.12 15.24
N GLU A 118 -4.64 -6.59 15.02
CA GLU A 118 -3.45 -6.25 15.79
C GLU A 118 -2.55 -5.33 14.99
N ARG A 119 -1.92 -4.34 15.66
CA ARG A 119 -0.94 -3.46 15.00
C ARG A 119 0.21 -4.30 14.44
N GLN A 120 0.60 -4.02 13.21
CA GLN A 120 1.78 -4.62 12.59
C GLN A 120 2.95 -3.62 12.55
N PHE A 121 2.77 -2.50 11.86
CA PHE A 121 3.78 -1.44 11.74
C PHE A 121 3.09 -0.11 11.45
N SER A 122 3.87 0.97 11.41
CA SER A 122 3.41 2.28 10.94
C SER A 122 4.27 2.74 9.78
N SER A 123 3.69 3.50 8.85
CA SER A 123 4.39 4.04 7.70
C SER A 123 3.99 5.51 7.47
N ALA A 124 4.96 6.35 7.17
CA ALA A 124 4.74 7.73 6.79
C ALA A 124 4.40 7.79 5.29
N TYR A 125 3.27 8.40 4.95
CA TYR A 125 2.96 8.78 3.59
C TYR A 125 3.60 10.11 3.28
N MET A 126 4.49 10.16 2.29
CA MET A 126 5.31 11.32 2.00
C MET A 126 5.11 11.77 0.57
N LYS A 127 5.22 13.09 0.36
CA LYS A 127 5.01 13.74 -0.93
C LYS A 127 6.13 14.71 -1.28
N HIS A 128 6.49 14.74 -2.57
CA HIS A 128 7.38 15.72 -3.20
C HIS A 128 6.65 16.43 -4.34
N THR A 129 6.75 17.78 -4.38
CA THR A 129 6.06 18.63 -5.37
C THR A 129 6.97 19.67 -6.01
N GLU A 130 8.27 19.66 -5.70
CA GLU A 130 9.21 20.69 -6.15
C GLU A 130 9.63 20.55 -7.61
N GLY A 131 9.12 19.52 -8.31
CA GLY A 131 9.44 19.26 -9.71
C GLY A 131 10.70 18.41 -9.89
N ARG A 132 11.27 18.42 -11.11
CA ARG A 132 12.37 17.55 -11.47
C ARG A 132 13.66 17.91 -10.79
N PHE A 133 14.46 16.90 -10.48
CA PHE A 133 15.83 17.06 -10.00
C PHE A 133 16.79 17.30 -11.16
N SER A 134 17.76 18.19 -10.95
CA SER A 134 18.92 18.31 -11.84
C SER A 134 19.90 17.18 -11.50
N ILE A 135 19.95 16.15 -12.33
CA ILE A 135 20.88 15.03 -12.20
C ILE A 135 21.63 14.86 -13.51
N GLY A 136 22.91 14.49 -13.43
CA GLY A 136 23.66 14.05 -14.59
C GLY A 136 23.20 12.68 -15.11
N GLU A 137 23.85 12.18 -16.12
CA GLU A 137 23.62 10.82 -16.61
C GLU A 137 23.98 9.81 -15.51
N ILE A 138 23.09 8.85 -15.27
CA ILE A 138 23.28 7.79 -14.28
C ILE A 138 22.98 6.43 -14.93
N PRO A 139 23.62 5.35 -14.47
CA PRO A 139 23.49 4.03 -15.09
C PRO A 139 22.18 3.33 -14.69
N VAL A 140 21.06 3.91 -15.12
CA VAL A 140 19.72 3.34 -14.91
C VAL A 140 19.10 2.98 -16.24
N ARG A 141 18.54 1.80 -16.31
CA ARG A 141 17.77 1.31 -17.46
C ARG A 141 16.45 0.69 -17.03
N LEU A 142 15.57 0.43 -18.00
CA LEU A 142 14.40 -0.40 -17.75
C LEU A 142 14.83 -1.82 -17.37
N TYR A 143 14.07 -2.41 -16.45
CA TYR A 143 14.18 -3.81 -16.08
C TYR A 143 13.84 -4.71 -17.29
N VAL A 144 14.51 -5.84 -17.41
CA VAL A 144 14.19 -6.93 -18.33
C VAL A 144 14.04 -8.23 -17.56
N ASP A 145 13.32 -9.22 -18.13
CA ASP A 145 12.98 -10.47 -17.41
C ASP A 145 14.22 -11.28 -16.99
N GLU A 146 15.32 -11.14 -17.72
CA GLU A 146 16.63 -11.74 -17.40
C GLU A 146 17.21 -11.24 -16.07
N ASP A 147 16.84 -10.03 -15.64
CA ASP A 147 17.27 -9.42 -14.38
C ASP A 147 16.56 -10.02 -13.15
N TYR A 148 15.48 -10.78 -13.36
CA TYR A 148 14.55 -11.14 -12.29
C TYR A 148 15.24 -11.70 -11.05
N LEU A 149 16.08 -12.71 -11.21
CA LEU A 149 16.70 -13.39 -10.05
C LEU A 149 17.61 -12.45 -9.25
N GLN A 150 18.40 -11.62 -9.93
CA GLN A 150 19.32 -10.68 -9.26
C GLN A 150 18.53 -9.54 -8.61
N SER A 151 17.60 -8.92 -9.34
CA SER A 151 16.79 -7.82 -8.83
C SER A 151 15.90 -8.26 -7.68
N HIS A 152 15.29 -9.46 -7.76
CA HIS A 152 14.47 -10.02 -6.69
C HIS A 152 15.29 -10.32 -5.44
N ALA A 153 16.46 -10.95 -5.59
CA ALA A 153 17.35 -11.27 -4.46
C ALA A 153 17.79 -9.97 -3.74
N LEU A 154 18.19 -8.94 -4.50
CA LEU A 154 18.56 -7.64 -3.96
C LEU A 154 17.39 -7.00 -3.21
N TYR A 155 16.21 -6.96 -3.83
CA TYR A 155 14.98 -6.42 -3.24
C TYR A 155 14.63 -7.16 -1.94
N ALA A 156 14.54 -8.49 -1.98
CA ALA A 156 14.18 -9.32 -0.84
C ALA A 156 15.14 -9.15 0.34
N GLN A 157 16.45 -9.11 0.06
CA GLN A 157 17.48 -8.93 1.09
C GLN A 157 17.40 -7.53 1.70
N ALA A 158 17.32 -6.47 0.88
CA ALA A 158 17.27 -5.09 1.36
C ALA A 158 16.04 -4.83 2.23
N PHE A 159 14.86 -5.33 1.83
CA PHE A 159 13.63 -5.20 2.60
C PHE A 159 13.66 -6.04 3.89
N HIS A 160 14.23 -7.26 3.85
CA HIS A 160 14.40 -8.06 5.06
C HIS A 160 15.29 -7.34 6.08
N GLU A 161 16.46 -6.85 5.69
CA GLU A 161 17.36 -6.11 6.59
C GLU A 161 16.72 -4.84 7.14
N MET A 162 15.98 -4.10 6.31
CA MET A 162 15.23 -2.93 6.78
C MET A 162 14.20 -3.33 7.84
N ARG A 163 13.43 -4.39 7.61
CA ARG A 163 12.42 -4.88 8.55
C ARG A 163 13.03 -5.32 9.89
N ILE A 164 14.16 -6.01 9.85
CA ILE A 164 14.90 -6.40 11.07
C ILE A 164 15.38 -5.15 11.83
N LYS A 165 15.93 -4.15 11.13
CA LYS A 165 16.40 -2.91 11.75
C LYS A 165 15.27 -2.08 12.38
N VAL A 166 14.10 -2.07 11.75
CA VAL A 166 12.89 -1.38 12.28
C VAL A 166 12.36 -2.10 13.52
N GLY A 167 12.38 -3.44 13.55
CA GLY A 167 11.95 -4.25 14.69
C GLY A 167 10.45 -4.57 14.77
N ASP A 168 9.63 -3.97 13.92
CA ASP A 168 8.16 -4.19 13.88
C ASP A 168 7.76 -5.46 13.09
N PHE A 169 8.71 -6.25 12.60
CA PHE A 169 8.47 -7.39 11.71
C PHE A 169 9.16 -8.66 12.24
N PRO A 170 8.71 -9.23 13.37
CA PRO A 170 9.38 -10.36 14.03
C PRO A 170 9.50 -11.61 13.13
N ASP A 171 8.53 -11.79 12.21
CA ASP A 171 8.49 -12.95 11.31
C ASP A 171 9.11 -12.64 9.92
N SER A 172 9.89 -11.57 9.80
CA SER A 172 10.50 -11.21 8.53
C SER A 172 11.47 -12.30 8.07
N MET A 173 11.30 -12.75 6.84
CA MET A 173 12.21 -13.65 6.14
C MET A 173 12.59 -13.07 4.79
N VAL A 174 13.72 -13.50 4.25
CA VAL A 174 14.10 -13.19 2.87
C VAL A 174 13.12 -13.90 1.94
N GLU A 175 12.37 -13.13 1.18
CA GLU A 175 11.40 -13.65 0.23
C GLU A 175 12.11 -14.49 -0.85
N GLN A 176 11.60 -15.67 -1.11
CA GLN A 176 12.14 -16.53 -2.16
C GLN A 176 11.51 -16.18 -3.51
N PRO A 177 12.28 -16.22 -4.60
CA PRO A 177 11.74 -15.98 -5.94
C PRO A 177 10.69 -17.04 -6.30
N SER A 178 9.63 -16.61 -6.99
CA SER A 178 8.58 -17.51 -7.47
C SER A 178 8.18 -17.16 -8.90
N GLU A 179 7.66 -18.15 -9.63
CA GLU A 179 7.19 -17.91 -10.98
C GLU A 179 6.00 -16.93 -11.01
N GLU A 180 5.10 -16.99 -10.03
CA GLU A 180 3.97 -16.06 -9.90
C GLU A 180 4.48 -14.60 -9.76
N ASN A 181 5.48 -14.38 -8.92
CA ASN A 181 6.11 -13.08 -8.75
C ASN A 181 6.82 -12.62 -10.03
N ARG A 182 7.58 -13.52 -10.68
CA ARG A 182 8.28 -13.23 -11.94
C ARG A 182 7.31 -12.80 -13.04
N GLN A 183 6.17 -13.51 -13.19
CA GLN A 183 5.15 -13.14 -14.20
C GLN A 183 4.52 -11.78 -13.88
N GLY A 184 4.30 -11.46 -12.61
CA GLY A 184 3.85 -10.13 -12.20
C GLY A 184 4.86 -9.03 -12.57
N TRP A 185 6.15 -9.25 -12.34
CA TRP A 185 7.20 -8.31 -12.72
C TRP A 185 7.31 -8.15 -14.24
N LYS A 186 7.21 -9.25 -14.97
CA LYS A 186 7.24 -9.28 -16.42
C LYS A 186 6.06 -8.53 -17.06
N ALA A 187 4.88 -8.63 -16.47
CA ALA A 187 3.70 -7.89 -16.93
C ALA A 187 3.82 -6.38 -16.71
N ASP A 188 4.73 -5.94 -15.85
CA ASP A 188 4.88 -4.55 -15.41
C ASP A 188 6.29 -3.98 -15.67
N VAL A 189 6.97 -4.47 -16.71
CA VAL A 189 8.36 -4.06 -17.05
C VAL A 189 8.51 -2.55 -17.28
N ALA A 190 7.49 -1.89 -17.83
CA ALA A 190 7.52 -0.46 -18.13
C ALA A 190 7.62 0.44 -16.87
N ASN A 191 7.33 -0.13 -15.70
CA ASN A 191 7.35 0.56 -14.42
C ASN A 191 8.51 0.12 -13.52
N ARG A 192 9.41 -0.75 -14.03
CA ARG A 192 10.54 -1.29 -13.27
C ARG A 192 11.87 -0.82 -13.83
N PHE A 193 12.78 -0.48 -12.94
CA PHE A 193 14.06 0.11 -13.27
C PHE A 193 15.19 -0.60 -12.54
N THR A 194 16.30 -0.74 -13.22
CA THR A 194 17.52 -1.36 -12.70
C THR A 194 18.64 -0.31 -12.68
N TYR A 195 19.27 -0.12 -11.52
CA TYR A 195 20.50 0.68 -11.39
C TYR A 195 21.70 -0.25 -11.51
N GLU A 196 22.65 0.06 -12.36
CA GLU A 196 23.88 -0.73 -12.56
C GLU A 196 25.08 -0.04 -11.93
N GLU A 197 25.99 -0.82 -11.38
CA GLU A 197 27.28 -0.39 -10.88
C GLU A 197 28.31 -1.44 -11.28
N ASN A 198 29.36 -1.06 -12.01
CA ASN A 198 30.40 -1.98 -12.51
C ASN A 198 29.85 -3.19 -13.29
N HIS A 199 28.84 -2.99 -14.13
CA HIS A 199 28.12 -4.02 -14.91
C HIS A 199 27.33 -5.05 -14.07
N GLU A 200 27.07 -4.74 -12.79
CA GLU A 200 26.23 -5.55 -11.91
C GLU A 200 24.99 -4.76 -11.48
N ILE A 201 23.89 -5.47 -11.20
CA ILE A 201 22.69 -4.85 -10.66
C ILE A 201 22.96 -4.42 -9.22
N ALA A 202 22.92 -3.12 -8.99
CA ALA A 202 23.16 -2.49 -7.70
C ALA A 202 21.87 -1.95 -7.05
N GLY A 203 20.80 -1.77 -7.83
CA GLY A 203 19.51 -1.30 -7.33
C GLY A 203 18.34 -1.72 -8.20
N HIS A 204 17.16 -1.82 -7.57
CA HIS A 204 15.88 -2.05 -8.22
C HIS A 204 14.87 -1.04 -7.75
N GLY A 205 14.09 -0.47 -8.68
CA GLY A 205 13.01 0.48 -8.42
C GLY A 205 11.74 0.11 -9.16
N HIS A 206 10.59 0.42 -8.55
CA HIS A 206 9.27 0.17 -9.12
C HIS A 206 8.37 1.39 -8.91
N LEU A 207 7.62 1.77 -9.93
CA LEU A 207 6.66 2.87 -9.93
C LEU A 207 5.23 2.35 -10.05
N GLU A 208 4.31 2.96 -9.31
CA GLU A 208 2.86 2.74 -9.41
C GLU A 208 2.16 4.10 -9.61
N GLY A 209 1.88 4.45 -10.87
CA GLY A 209 1.36 5.77 -11.19
C GLY A 209 2.34 6.88 -10.77
N ASN A 210 1.96 7.73 -9.81
CA ASN A 210 2.82 8.77 -9.23
C ASN A 210 3.54 8.33 -7.94
N GLU A 211 3.44 7.05 -7.57
CA GLU A 211 4.09 6.51 -6.37
C GLU A 211 5.39 5.79 -6.72
N ILE A 212 6.43 6.01 -5.90
CA ILE A 212 7.57 5.11 -5.83
C ILE A 212 7.16 3.95 -4.92
N GLY A 213 6.64 2.87 -5.52
CA GLY A 213 6.13 1.70 -4.81
C GLY A 213 7.23 0.90 -4.12
N SER A 214 8.43 0.84 -4.71
CA SER A 214 9.61 0.31 -4.04
C SER A 214 10.90 0.87 -4.62
N VAL A 215 11.91 0.98 -3.77
CA VAL A 215 13.29 1.25 -4.16
C VAL A 215 14.24 0.52 -3.21
N SER A 216 15.19 -0.19 -3.75
CA SER A 216 16.19 -0.93 -3.00
C SER A 216 17.57 -0.77 -3.63
N VAL A 217 18.59 -0.79 -2.80
CA VAL A 217 20.02 -0.76 -3.18
C VAL A 217 20.69 -1.92 -2.47
N ARG A 218 21.56 -2.63 -3.18
CA ARG A 218 22.37 -3.73 -2.66
C ARG A 218 23.06 -3.29 -1.35
N THR A 219 22.93 -4.11 -0.32
CA THR A 219 23.24 -3.72 1.06
C THR A 219 24.69 -3.31 1.28
N ASP A 220 25.61 -3.95 0.57
CA ASP A 220 27.06 -3.62 0.58
C ASP A 220 27.40 -2.29 -0.14
N LEU A 221 26.48 -1.78 -0.96
CA LEU A 221 26.62 -0.51 -1.70
C LEU A 221 25.80 0.64 -1.09
N GLN A 222 25.12 0.39 0.00
CA GLN A 222 24.39 1.46 0.73
C GLN A 222 25.38 2.47 1.35
N GLY A 223 24.93 3.72 1.53
CA GLY A 223 25.77 4.78 2.09
C GLY A 223 26.68 5.49 1.06
N HIS A 224 26.79 5.01 -0.18
CA HIS A 224 27.62 5.59 -1.25
C HIS A 224 26.86 6.56 -2.18
N GLY A 225 25.64 6.96 -1.80
CA GLY A 225 24.85 7.93 -2.57
C GLY A 225 24.02 7.35 -3.72
N ILE A 226 24.14 6.05 -4.03
CA ILE A 226 23.38 5.37 -5.09
C ILE A 226 21.87 5.56 -4.87
N GLY A 227 21.36 5.28 -3.67
CA GLY A 227 19.94 5.41 -3.36
C GLY A 227 19.40 6.82 -3.60
N LYS A 228 20.19 7.86 -3.28
CA LYS A 228 19.79 9.25 -3.53
C LYS A 228 19.65 9.53 -5.02
N LYS A 229 20.64 9.18 -5.82
CA LYS A 229 20.63 9.38 -7.29
C LYS A 229 19.48 8.58 -7.93
N PHE A 230 19.25 7.36 -7.45
CA PHE A 230 18.22 6.49 -7.98
C PHE A 230 16.81 7.03 -7.68
N VAL A 231 16.54 7.47 -6.44
CA VAL A 231 15.24 8.11 -6.09
C VAL A 231 15.02 9.38 -6.91
N MET A 232 16.05 10.22 -7.10
CA MET A 232 15.94 11.41 -7.97
C MET A 232 15.57 11.05 -9.42
N TYR A 233 16.14 9.98 -9.94
CA TYR A 233 15.79 9.45 -11.28
C TYR A 233 14.34 8.99 -11.33
N LEU A 234 13.91 8.17 -10.37
CA LEU A 234 12.52 7.68 -10.31
C LEU A 234 11.50 8.82 -10.18
N CYS A 235 11.82 9.86 -9.40
CA CYS A 235 11.00 11.08 -9.36
C CYS A 235 10.92 11.74 -10.72
N ASN A 236 12.06 11.89 -11.44
CA ASN A 236 12.09 12.48 -12.76
C ASN A 236 11.25 11.68 -13.76
N GLU A 237 11.27 10.35 -13.69
CA GLU A 237 10.42 9.49 -14.51
C GLU A 237 8.93 9.74 -14.26
N ILE A 238 8.51 9.88 -13.00
CA ILE A 238 7.14 10.21 -12.65
C ILE A 238 6.75 11.59 -13.21
N TYR A 239 7.59 12.61 -13.04
CA TYR A 239 7.35 13.94 -13.63
C TYR A 239 7.36 13.92 -15.17
N ASN A 240 8.20 13.09 -15.82
CA ASN A 240 8.23 12.89 -17.27
C ASN A 240 6.93 12.30 -17.81
N ARG A 241 6.27 11.47 -17.01
CA ARG A 241 4.93 10.88 -17.31
C ARG A 241 3.78 11.89 -17.11
N GLY A 242 4.07 13.13 -16.70
CA GLY A 242 3.11 14.23 -16.59
C GLY A 242 2.46 14.38 -15.22
N TYR A 243 2.84 13.57 -14.23
CA TYR A 243 2.39 13.77 -12.86
C TYR A 243 2.99 15.06 -12.27
N LYS A 244 2.27 15.69 -11.35
CA LYS A 244 2.68 16.96 -10.71
C LYS A 244 3.29 16.76 -9.33
N GLU A 245 3.20 15.56 -8.81
CA GLU A 245 3.69 15.17 -7.49
C GLU A 245 4.20 13.74 -7.51
N VAL A 246 5.12 13.44 -6.62
CA VAL A 246 5.63 12.10 -6.36
C VAL A 246 5.30 11.74 -4.92
N VAL A 247 4.79 10.54 -4.70
CA VAL A 247 4.47 10.04 -3.37
C VAL A 247 5.23 8.75 -3.07
N LEU A 248 5.38 8.43 -1.80
CA LEU A 248 5.94 7.16 -1.34
C LEU A 248 5.53 6.86 0.09
N TRP A 249 5.67 5.59 0.46
CA TRP A 249 5.55 5.11 1.82
C TRP A 249 6.93 4.85 2.44
N CYS A 250 7.16 5.38 3.62
CA CYS A 250 8.38 5.14 4.39
C CYS A 250 8.03 4.55 5.76
N VAL A 251 8.38 3.29 5.99
CA VAL A 251 8.15 2.64 7.30
C VAL A 251 8.79 3.46 8.41
N VAL A 252 8.05 3.72 9.49
CA VAL A 252 8.55 4.47 10.65
C VAL A 252 9.74 3.70 11.27
N GLY A 253 10.83 4.40 11.50
CA GLY A 253 12.10 3.79 11.93
C GLY A 253 13.04 3.41 10.78
N ASN A 254 12.60 3.44 9.53
CA ASN A 254 13.48 3.23 8.38
C ASN A 254 14.45 4.39 8.19
N THR A 255 15.74 4.11 8.12
CA THR A 255 16.81 5.11 7.92
C THR A 255 16.74 5.84 6.58
N ALA A 256 16.04 5.26 5.57
CA ALA A 256 15.76 5.89 4.29
C ALA A 256 14.96 7.20 4.43
N ARG A 257 14.26 7.39 5.56
CA ARG A 257 13.57 8.65 5.88
C ARG A 257 14.48 9.87 5.71
N LYS A 258 15.72 9.82 6.21
CA LYS A 258 16.70 10.90 6.10
C LYS A 258 17.01 11.26 4.64
N LEU A 259 17.04 10.25 3.76
CA LEU A 259 17.24 10.46 2.34
C LEU A 259 16.04 11.20 1.73
N TYR A 260 14.82 10.76 2.00
CA TYR A 260 13.61 11.40 1.48
C TYR A 260 13.46 12.83 1.98
N ASP A 261 13.70 13.09 3.27
CA ASP A 261 13.71 14.45 3.83
C ASP A 261 14.76 15.33 3.12
N SER A 262 15.95 14.79 2.83
CA SER A 262 17.02 15.53 2.12
C SER A 262 16.71 15.83 0.65
N LEU A 263 15.74 15.13 0.07
CA LEU A 263 15.22 15.32 -1.28
C LEU A 263 13.98 16.23 -1.32
N GLY A 264 13.52 16.76 -0.18
CA GLY A 264 12.38 17.67 -0.12
C GLY A 264 11.02 16.97 0.04
N PHE A 265 10.98 15.63 0.20
CA PHE A 265 9.73 14.96 0.55
C PHE A 265 9.20 15.47 1.90
N LYS A 266 7.90 15.74 1.95
CA LYS A 266 7.19 16.16 3.18
C LYS A 266 6.24 15.06 3.62
N GLU A 267 6.22 14.75 4.91
CA GLU A 267 5.22 13.87 5.50
C GLU A 267 3.84 14.51 5.43
N LEU A 268 2.87 13.78 4.93
CA LEU A 268 1.46 14.18 4.96
C LEU A 268 0.79 13.62 6.20
N TYR A 269 0.94 12.34 6.46
CA TYR A 269 0.44 11.65 7.65
C TYR A 269 1.21 10.35 7.89
N ILE A 270 1.00 9.77 9.06
CA ILE A 270 1.44 8.42 9.39
C ILE A 270 0.21 7.51 9.41
N ALA A 271 0.26 6.39 8.68
CA ALA A 271 -0.73 5.32 8.79
C ALA A 271 -0.23 4.22 9.72
N GLU A 272 -1.13 3.69 10.56
CA GLU A 272 -0.94 2.43 11.26
C GLU A 272 -1.54 1.30 10.41
N PHE A 273 -0.73 0.30 10.13
CA PHE A 273 -1.13 -0.94 9.48
C PHE A 273 -1.42 -1.99 10.53
N ALA A 274 -2.59 -2.59 10.44
CA ALA A 274 -3.03 -3.63 11.34
C ALA A 274 -3.47 -4.87 10.55
N TYR A 275 -3.42 -6.04 11.18
CA TYR A 275 -3.80 -7.29 10.56
C TYR A 275 -4.63 -8.16 11.49
N LYS A 276 -5.38 -9.07 10.87
CA LYS A 276 -6.10 -10.16 11.53
C LYS A 276 -5.77 -11.46 10.81
N SER A 277 -5.23 -12.45 11.53
CA SER A 277 -5.01 -13.80 11.00
C SER A 277 -6.33 -14.53 10.84
N ILE A 278 -6.52 -15.18 9.70
CA ILE A 278 -7.66 -16.06 9.44
C ILE A 278 -7.18 -17.50 9.67
N GLN A 279 -7.72 -18.15 10.68
CA GLN A 279 -7.48 -19.58 10.85
C GLN A 279 -8.18 -20.33 9.72
N SER A 280 -7.41 -21.01 8.87
CA SER A 280 -7.98 -21.97 7.94
C SER A 280 -8.76 -22.99 8.74
N GLN A 281 -10.08 -23.07 8.56
CA GLN A 281 -10.84 -24.23 9.02
C GLN A 281 -10.31 -25.42 8.22
N LYS A 282 -9.27 -26.08 8.74
CA LYS A 282 -8.96 -27.45 8.32
C LYS A 282 -10.20 -28.26 8.71
N THR A 283 -10.99 -28.62 7.73
CA THR A 283 -12.00 -29.68 7.84
C THR A 283 -11.30 -30.89 8.45
N MET A 284 -11.56 -31.12 9.72
CA MET A 284 -11.38 -32.44 10.31
C MET A 284 -12.39 -33.36 9.64
N SER A 285 -12.05 -33.90 8.49
CA SER A 285 -12.69 -35.12 7.98
C SER A 285 -12.04 -36.28 8.69
N SER A 286 -12.71 -36.73 9.75
CA SER A 286 -12.55 -38.05 10.36
C SER A 286 -12.93 -39.13 9.37
#